data_c22d9c0a7d99ab1e5822dde37a105e60
#
_entry.id   c22d9c0a7d99ab1e5822dde37a105e60
#
_cell.length_a   1.000
_cell.length_b   1.000
_cell.length_c   1.000
_cell.angle_alpha   90.00
_cell.angle_beta   90.00
_cell.angle_gamma   90.00
#
_symmetry.space_group_name_H-M   'P 1'
#
loop_
_entity.id
_entity.type
_entity.pdbx_description
1 polymer ?
#
loop_
_entity_poly.entity_id
_entity_poly.type
_entity_poly.pdbx_seq_one_letter_code
_entity_poly.pdbx_strand_id
1 'polypeptide(L)'
;KGRWPDKLGTAFIVLIQAVPAAVYFLYIQMYGTTAMGVGLLFDAANWRYWVLPVCSMSLANLAFYAMWLRRYMVDESNKDYVKLARAKGVSENNIALHHVFRNAMVPLVQYIPSAFLNTVVGSIYIESLYSIPGMGGLLVTCVQRHDNTMVQGIVLLYACVGIIGLILGDVLMVLIDPRINFGKKEGGR
;
A
#
# COMPACT_ATOMS: atom_id res chain seq x y z
N LYS A 1 -1.95 21.30 -10.38
CA LYS A 1 -3.32 21.20 -9.82
C LYS A 1 -4.35 21.62 -10.87
N GLY A 2 -5.48 20.91 -10.97
CA GLY A 2 -6.61 21.29 -11.82
C GLY A 2 -6.52 20.89 -13.30
N ARG A 3 -5.45 20.28 -13.76
CA ARG A 3 -5.34 19.71 -15.11
C ARG A 3 -6.10 18.37 -15.22
N TRP A 4 -6.50 18.02 -16.44
CA TRP A 4 -7.24 16.79 -16.71
C TRP A 4 -6.66 15.51 -16.06
N PRO A 5 -5.35 15.25 -16.10
CA PRO A 5 -4.78 14.08 -15.43
C PRO A 5 -4.95 14.11 -13.90
N ASP A 6 -4.90 15.31 -13.29
CA ASP A 6 -5.11 15.47 -11.86
C ASP A 6 -6.56 15.14 -11.45
N LYS A 7 -7.54 15.54 -12.27
CA LYS A 7 -8.95 15.21 -12.04
C LYS A 7 -9.22 13.71 -12.17
N LEU A 8 -8.65 13.07 -13.20
CA LEU A 8 -8.76 11.62 -13.40
C LEU A 8 -8.12 10.84 -12.26
N GLY A 9 -6.90 11.19 -11.85
CA GLY A 9 -6.24 10.56 -10.72
C GLY A 9 -7.01 10.70 -9.41
N THR A 10 -7.60 11.88 -9.19
CA THR A 10 -8.45 12.11 -8.00
C THR A 10 -9.72 11.28 -8.06
N ALA A 11 -10.39 11.24 -9.20
CA ALA A 11 -11.60 10.43 -9.38
C ALA A 11 -11.32 8.94 -9.16
N PHE A 12 -10.21 8.43 -9.68
CA PHE A 12 -9.75 7.06 -9.45
C PHE A 12 -9.53 6.78 -7.96
N ILE A 13 -8.77 7.62 -7.26
CA ILE A 13 -8.50 7.46 -5.82
C ILE A 13 -9.82 7.44 -5.03
N VAL A 14 -10.70 8.41 -5.29
CA VAL A 14 -11.99 8.52 -4.60
C VAL A 14 -12.87 7.29 -4.86
N LEU A 15 -12.94 6.84 -6.10
CA LEU A 15 -13.74 5.67 -6.49
C LEU A 15 -13.26 4.40 -5.77
N ILE A 16 -11.96 4.12 -5.81
CA ILE A 16 -11.41 2.92 -5.18
C ILE A 16 -11.52 2.96 -3.65
N GLN A 17 -11.43 4.13 -3.04
CA GLN A 17 -11.55 4.25 -1.59
C GLN A 17 -13.00 4.33 -1.08
N ALA A 18 -13.92 4.80 -1.90
CA ALA A 18 -15.33 4.88 -1.53
C ALA A 18 -16.03 3.50 -1.61
N VAL A 19 -15.56 2.61 -2.50
CA VAL A 19 -16.13 1.28 -2.68
C VAL A 19 -15.41 0.28 -1.77
N PRO A 20 -16.13 -0.55 -0.97
CA PRO A 20 -15.50 -1.61 -0.19
C PRO A 20 -14.66 -2.55 -1.08
N ALA A 21 -13.43 -2.85 -0.63
CA ALA A 21 -12.49 -3.64 -1.41
C ALA A 21 -13.07 -5.00 -1.87
N ALA A 22 -13.83 -5.67 -1.01
CA ALA A 22 -14.48 -6.92 -1.34
C ALA A 22 -15.38 -6.84 -2.58
N VAL A 23 -16.04 -5.69 -2.79
CA VAL A 23 -16.97 -5.49 -3.91
C VAL A 23 -16.20 -5.47 -5.24
N TYR A 24 -15.20 -4.59 -5.38
CA TYR A 24 -14.46 -4.52 -6.64
C TYR A 24 -13.57 -5.75 -6.86
N PHE A 25 -13.08 -6.43 -5.81
CA PHE A 25 -12.40 -7.72 -5.95
C PHE A 25 -13.31 -8.77 -6.56
N LEU A 26 -14.56 -8.85 -6.09
CA LEU A 26 -15.56 -9.76 -6.63
C LEU A 26 -15.85 -9.45 -8.12
N TYR A 27 -16.02 -8.17 -8.47
CA TYR A 27 -16.23 -7.76 -9.86
C TYR A 27 -15.02 -8.12 -10.74
N ILE A 28 -13.81 -7.86 -10.29
CA ILE A 28 -12.58 -8.21 -11.02
C ILE A 28 -12.51 -9.72 -11.23
N GLN A 29 -12.82 -10.53 -10.22
CA GLN A 29 -12.85 -11.98 -10.36
C GLN A 29 -13.91 -12.42 -11.36
N MET A 30 -15.17 -12.00 -11.18
CA MET A 30 -16.30 -12.47 -11.97
C MET A 30 -16.14 -12.15 -13.46
N TYR A 31 -15.81 -10.91 -13.78
CA TYR A 31 -15.64 -10.48 -15.17
C TYR A 31 -14.26 -10.83 -15.72
N GLY A 32 -13.23 -10.75 -14.89
CA GLY A 32 -11.85 -11.03 -15.30
C GLY A 32 -11.62 -12.51 -15.62
N THR A 33 -12.16 -13.44 -14.83
CA THR A 33 -12.06 -14.89 -15.12
C THR A 33 -12.72 -15.23 -16.45
N THR A 34 -13.90 -14.67 -16.71
CA THR A 34 -14.60 -14.86 -17.99
C THR A 34 -13.79 -14.26 -19.15
N ALA A 35 -13.29 -13.04 -19.00
CA ALA A 35 -12.55 -12.35 -20.05
C ALA A 35 -11.20 -13.03 -20.37
N MET A 36 -10.53 -13.59 -19.35
CA MET A 36 -9.24 -14.27 -19.51
C MET A 36 -9.39 -15.76 -19.86
N GLY A 37 -10.60 -16.32 -19.79
CA GLY A 37 -10.85 -17.73 -19.99
C GLY A 37 -10.18 -18.63 -18.93
N VAL A 38 -10.08 -18.15 -17.69
CA VAL A 38 -9.52 -18.91 -16.55
C VAL A 38 -10.63 -19.37 -15.60
N GLY A 39 -10.42 -20.50 -14.93
CA GLY A 39 -11.35 -21.03 -13.95
C GLY A 39 -11.32 -20.23 -12.62
N LEU A 40 -12.29 -20.51 -11.76
CA LEU A 40 -12.38 -19.92 -10.41
C LEU A 40 -11.37 -20.56 -9.43
N LEU A 41 -11.00 -21.81 -9.67
CA LEU A 41 -10.01 -22.50 -8.83
C LEU A 41 -8.60 -22.11 -9.26
N PHE A 42 -7.79 -21.70 -8.30
CA PHE A 42 -6.42 -21.26 -8.54
C PHE A 42 -5.54 -22.43 -9.01
N ASP A 43 -4.78 -22.18 -10.07
CA ASP A 43 -3.75 -23.09 -10.58
C ASP A 43 -2.39 -22.37 -10.54
N ALA A 44 -1.53 -22.78 -9.62
CA ALA A 44 -0.21 -22.20 -9.43
C ALA A 44 0.74 -22.40 -10.62
N ALA A 45 0.53 -23.45 -11.42
CA ALA A 45 1.37 -23.76 -12.57
C ALA A 45 1.09 -22.86 -13.78
N ASN A 46 -0.07 -22.20 -13.83
CA ASN A 46 -0.46 -21.36 -14.93
C ASN A 46 -0.44 -19.88 -14.52
N TRP A 47 0.48 -19.10 -15.09
CA TRP A 47 0.66 -17.69 -14.79
C TRP A 47 -0.59 -16.82 -14.98
N ARG A 48 -1.53 -17.21 -15.84
CA ARG A 48 -2.78 -16.47 -16.06
C ARG A 48 -3.63 -16.37 -14.80
N TYR A 49 -3.57 -17.37 -13.92
CA TYR A 49 -4.31 -17.36 -12.65
C TYR A 49 -3.73 -16.37 -11.63
N TRP A 50 -2.49 -15.93 -11.79
CA TRP A 50 -1.86 -14.94 -10.92
C TRP A 50 -2.27 -13.50 -11.25
N VAL A 51 -2.67 -13.23 -12.50
CA VAL A 51 -2.92 -11.86 -12.98
C VAL A 51 -4.05 -11.18 -12.20
N LEU A 52 -5.20 -11.84 -12.05
CA LEU A 52 -6.35 -11.23 -11.40
C LEU A 52 -6.15 -11.00 -9.89
N PRO A 53 -5.61 -11.95 -9.09
CA PRO A 53 -5.27 -11.69 -7.69
C PRO A 53 -4.28 -10.54 -7.53
N VAL A 54 -3.22 -10.50 -8.34
CA VAL A 54 -2.21 -9.44 -8.31
C VAL A 54 -2.83 -8.09 -8.68
N CYS A 55 -3.63 -8.01 -9.74
CA CYS A 55 -4.33 -6.78 -10.12
C CYS A 55 -5.27 -6.29 -9.00
N SER A 56 -6.02 -7.21 -8.38
CA SER A 56 -6.93 -6.89 -7.28
C SER A 56 -6.17 -6.27 -6.10
N MET A 57 -5.09 -6.90 -5.64
CA MET A 57 -4.27 -6.38 -4.54
C MET A 57 -3.59 -5.06 -4.90
N SER A 58 -3.09 -4.95 -6.12
CA SER A 58 -2.38 -3.76 -6.59
C SER A 58 -3.28 -2.53 -6.63
N LEU A 59 -4.56 -2.69 -6.98
CA LEU A 59 -5.50 -1.58 -7.14
C LEU A 59 -5.72 -0.81 -5.83
N ALA A 60 -5.93 -1.54 -4.72
CA ALA A 60 -6.10 -0.93 -3.40
C ALA A 60 -4.83 -0.20 -2.94
N ASN A 61 -3.67 -0.87 -3.08
CA ASN A 61 -2.39 -0.30 -2.70
C ASN A 61 -2.04 0.93 -3.56
N LEU A 62 -2.30 0.87 -4.87
CA LEU A 62 -2.06 1.99 -5.77
C LEU A 62 -2.89 3.23 -5.36
N ALA A 63 -4.17 3.05 -5.06
CA ALA A 63 -5.03 4.14 -4.61
C ALA A 63 -4.56 4.72 -3.27
N PHE A 64 -4.14 3.86 -2.32
CA PHE A 64 -3.61 4.27 -1.03
C PHE A 64 -2.35 5.12 -1.18
N TYR A 65 -1.32 4.60 -1.87
CA TYR A 65 -0.06 5.32 -2.06
C TYR A 65 -0.23 6.60 -2.89
N ALA A 66 -1.09 6.58 -3.92
CA ALA A 66 -1.38 7.76 -4.74
C ALA A 66 -2.04 8.88 -3.90
N MET A 67 -2.97 8.53 -3.00
CA MET A 67 -3.61 9.49 -2.11
C MET A 67 -2.62 10.14 -1.16
N TRP A 68 -1.82 9.32 -0.46
CA TRP A 68 -0.87 9.84 0.52
C TRP A 68 0.26 10.63 -0.14
N LEU A 69 0.79 10.13 -1.25
CA LEU A 69 1.79 10.87 -2.02
C LEU A 69 1.26 12.24 -2.44
N ARG A 70 0.02 12.31 -2.93
CA ARG A 70 -0.60 13.59 -3.30
C ARG A 70 -0.70 14.54 -2.10
N ARG A 71 -1.09 14.05 -0.92
CA ARG A 71 -1.15 14.84 0.32
C ARG A 71 0.22 15.40 0.66
N TYR A 72 1.21 14.53 0.79
CA TYR A 72 2.58 14.93 1.12
C TYR A 72 3.19 15.88 0.09
N MET A 73 2.93 15.68 -1.20
CA MET A 73 3.38 16.64 -2.23
C MET A 73 2.71 18.00 -2.10
N VAL A 74 1.45 18.07 -1.70
CA VAL A 74 0.78 19.34 -1.44
C VAL A 74 1.40 20.04 -0.24
N ASP A 75 1.62 19.33 0.85
CA ASP A 75 2.22 19.87 2.07
C ASP A 75 3.66 20.35 1.81
N GLU A 76 4.48 19.55 1.13
CA GLU A 76 5.85 19.93 0.76
C GLU A 76 5.91 21.13 -0.20
N SER A 77 4.96 21.25 -1.13
CA SER A 77 4.93 22.37 -2.08
C SER A 77 4.70 23.75 -1.43
N ASN A 78 4.20 23.76 -0.20
CA ASN A 78 3.93 24.98 0.57
C ASN A 78 5.09 25.38 1.50
N LYS A 79 6.14 24.56 1.61
CA LYS A 79 7.30 24.81 2.47
C LYS A 79 8.15 26.00 1.97
N ASP A 80 8.82 26.68 2.89
CA ASP A 80 9.59 27.88 2.57
C ASP A 80 10.81 27.62 1.69
N TYR A 81 11.42 26.44 1.79
CA TYR A 81 12.52 26.08 0.89
C TYR A 81 12.09 25.98 -0.58
N VAL A 82 10.83 25.65 -0.85
CA VAL A 82 10.26 25.63 -2.21
C VAL A 82 10.08 27.07 -2.72
N LYS A 83 9.61 27.99 -1.87
CA LYS A 83 9.52 29.41 -2.20
C LYS A 83 10.90 29.99 -2.51
N LEU A 84 11.91 29.63 -1.70
CA LEU A 84 13.29 30.05 -1.92
C LEU A 84 13.86 29.52 -3.24
N ALA A 85 13.60 28.26 -3.59
CA ALA A 85 14.02 27.67 -4.86
C ALA A 85 13.41 28.42 -6.06
N ARG A 86 12.12 28.81 -5.98
CA ARG A 86 11.46 29.65 -6.99
C ARG A 86 12.12 31.03 -7.10
N ALA A 87 12.41 31.67 -5.97
CA ALA A 87 13.09 32.96 -5.96
C ALA A 87 14.50 32.92 -6.60
N LYS A 88 15.17 31.77 -6.52
CA LYS A 88 16.44 31.49 -7.18
C LYS A 88 16.33 31.13 -8.66
N GLY A 89 15.13 31.15 -9.24
CA GLY A 89 14.91 30.87 -10.66
C GLY A 89 14.96 29.37 -11.04
N VAL A 90 14.86 28.46 -10.09
CA VAL A 90 14.81 27.00 -10.40
C VAL A 90 13.50 26.69 -11.11
N SER A 91 13.57 25.93 -12.20
CA SER A 91 12.38 25.55 -12.98
C SER A 91 11.36 24.76 -12.17
N GLU A 92 10.06 24.95 -12.41
CA GLU A 92 8.97 24.28 -11.68
C GLU A 92 9.06 22.75 -11.77
N ASN A 93 9.49 22.18 -12.90
CA ASN A 93 9.67 20.74 -13.05
C ASN A 93 10.80 20.23 -12.15
N ASN A 94 11.90 20.95 -12.03
CA ASN A 94 13.00 20.57 -11.16
C ASN A 94 12.61 20.70 -9.69
N ILE A 95 11.88 21.75 -9.33
CA ILE A 95 11.30 21.91 -7.98
C ILE A 95 10.38 20.74 -7.67
N ALA A 96 9.46 20.39 -8.58
CA ALA A 96 8.50 19.32 -8.37
C ALA A 96 9.18 17.96 -8.17
N LEU A 97 10.19 17.61 -8.98
CA LEU A 97 10.83 16.29 -8.93
C LEU A 97 11.89 16.18 -7.82
N HIS A 98 12.79 17.15 -7.73
CA HIS A 98 13.96 17.03 -6.84
C HIS A 98 13.73 17.61 -5.44
N HIS A 99 12.82 18.57 -5.30
CA HIS A 99 12.55 19.18 -3.99
C HIS A 99 11.24 18.64 -3.38
N VAL A 100 10.14 18.65 -4.11
CA VAL A 100 8.83 18.29 -3.56
C VAL A 100 8.64 16.77 -3.52
N PHE A 101 8.78 16.10 -4.66
CA PHE A 101 8.53 14.65 -4.76
C PHE A 101 9.48 13.83 -3.89
N ARG A 102 10.78 14.15 -3.92
CA ARG A 102 11.78 13.44 -3.13
C ARG A 102 11.46 13.49 -1.63
N ASN A 103 11.11 14.66 -1.10
CA ASN A 103 10.79 14.83 0.31
C ASN A 103 9.41 14.24 0.66
N ALA A 104 8.43 14.34 -0.24
CA ALA A 104 7.11 13.74 -0.07
C ALA A 104 7.13 12.21 -0.06
N MET A 105 8.14 11.58 -0.67
CA MET A 105 8.31 10.12 -0.65
C MET A 105 8.83 9.58 0.68
N VAL A 106 9.55 10.39 1.46
CA VAL A 106 10.17 9.93 2.72
C VAL A 106 9.19 9.24 3.67
N PRO A 107 8.05 9.85 4.04
CA PRO A 107 7.09 9.20 4.92
C PRO A 107 6.39 7.98 4.27
N LEU A 108 6.35 7.89 2.93
CA LEU A 108 5.75 6.75 2.24
C LEU A 108 6.65 5.51 2.27
N VAL A 109 7.95 5.70 2.26
CA VAL A 109 8.92 4.60 2.29
C VAL A 109 8.78 3.76 3.56
N GLN A 110 8.39 4.38 4.67
CA GLN A 110 8.11 3.68 5.93
C GLN A 110 7.06 2.58 5.79
N TYR A 111 6.08 2.74 4.91
CA TYR A 111 5.00 1.75 4.73
C TYR A 111 5.40 0.58 3.82
N ILE A 112 6.48 0.69 3.03
CA ILE A 112 6.87 -0.33 2.04
C ILE A 112 7.20 -1.69 2.69
N PRO A 113 8.05 -1.77 3.75
CA PRO A 113 8.36 -3.06 4.38
C PRO A 113 7.13 -3.73 4.97
N SER A 114 6.27 -2.98 5.65
CA SER A 114 5.03 -3.49 6.21
C SER A 114 4.07 -4.00 5.13
N ALA A 115 3.92 -3.26 4.03
CA ALA A 115 3.09 -3.70 2.91
C ALA A 115 3.62 -4.98 2.27
N PHE A 116 4.94 -5.08 2.08
CA PHE A 116 5.58 -6.28 1.54
C PHE A 116 5.36 -7.49 2.46
N LEU A 117 5.65 -7.36 3.74
CA LEU A 117 5.47 -8.45 4.71
C LEU A 117 4.01 -8.87 4.86
N ASN A 118 3.08 -7.92 4.89
CA ASN A 118 1.65 -8.23 4.90
C ASN A 118 1.20 -8.98 3.64
N THR A 119 1.79 -8.70 2.49
CA THR A 119 1.52 -9.44 1.25
C THR A 119 2.03 -10.89 1.35
N VAL A 120 3.20 -11.11 1.96
CA VAL A 120 3.76 -12.45 2.19
C VAL A 120 2.91 -13.25 3.18
N VAL A 121 2.41 -12.61 4.22
CA VAL A 121 1.51 -13.22 5.22
C VAL A 121 0.17 -13.62 4.60
N GLY A 122 -0.27 -12.92 3.56
CA GLY A 122 -1.47 -13.22 2.79
C GLY A 122 -2.66 -12.32 3.11
N SER A 123 -3.66 -12.44 2.25
CA SER A 123 -4.91 -11.68 2.35
C SER A 123 -6.10 -12.63 2.43
N ILE A 124 -6.82 -12.59 3.54
CA ILE A 124 -8.02 -13.41 3.75
C ILE A 124 -9.00 -13.28 2.57
N TYR A 125 -9.25 -12.05 2.11
CA TYR A 125 -10.18 -11.79 1.01
C TYR A 125 -9.71 -12.37 -0.33
N ILE A 126 -8.46 -12.13 -0.71
CA ILE A 126 -7.91 -12.60 -1.98
C ILE A 126 -7.76 -14.11 -1.99
N GLU A 127 -7.25 -14.70 -0.90
CA GLU A 127 -7.08 -16.14 -0.80
C GLU A 127 -8.42 -16.87 -0.85
N SER A 128 -9.44 -16.38 -0.12
CA SER A 128 -10.78 -16.96 -0.15
C SER A 128 -11.45 -16.79 -1.50
N LEU A 129 -11.31 -15.59 -2.12
CA LEU A 129 -11.98 -15.26 -3.37
C LEU A 129 -11.44 -16.08 -4.54
N TYR A 130 -10.12 -16.22 -4.64
CA TYR A 130 -9.45 -16.93 -5.73
C TYR A 130 -9.08 -18.36 -5.39
N SER A 131 -9.50 -18.88 -4.22
CA SER A 131 -9.15 -20.24 -3.73
C SER A 131 -7.63 -20.48 -3.68
N ILE A 132 -6.86 -19.46 -3.32
CA ILE A 132 -5.40 -19.55 -3.16
C ILE A 132 -5.12 -20.17 -1.79
N PRO A 133 -4.33 -21.27 -1.72
CA PRO A 133 -3.91 -21.81 -0.44
C PRO A 133 -2.96 -20.84 0.27
N GLY A 134 -3.35 -20.36 1.45
CA GLY A 134 -2.58 -19.40 2.21
C GLY A 134 -2.98 -19.28 3.67
N MET A 135 -2.26 -18.45 4.41
CA MET A 135 -2.45 -18.27 5.85
C MET A 135 -3.79 -17.62 6.21
N GLY A 136 -4.30 -16.73 5.36
CA GLY A 136 -5.60 -16.10 5.57
C GLY A 136 -6.75 -17.11 5.46
N GLY A 137 -6.73 -17.97 4.45
CA GLY A 137 -7.69 -19.07 4.29
C GLY A 137 -7.60 -20.08 5.43
N LEU A 138 -6.38 -20.38 5.90
CA LEU A 138 -6.14 -21.22 7.07
C LEU A 138 -6.78 -20.61 8.33
N LEU A 139 -6.58 -19.30 8.57
CA LEU A 139 -7.19 -18.60 9.70
C LEU A 139 -8.71 -18.72 9.69
N VAL A 140 -9.35 -18.48 8.54
CA VAL A 140 -10.80 -18.62 8.40
C VAL A 140 -11.26 -20.04 8.74
N THR A 141 -10.56 -21.05 8.23
CA THR A 141 -10.85 -22.46 8.51
C THR A 141 -10.74 -22.79 10.00
N CYS A 142 -9.68 -22.31 10.68
CA CYS A 142 -9.48 -22.52 12.11
C CYS A 142 -10.58 -21.85 12.95
N VAL A 143 -10.99 -20.62 12.57
CA VAL A 143 -12.10 -19.93 13.24
C VAL A 143 -13.41 -20.72 13.09
N GLN A 144 -13.73 -21.20 11.89
CA GLN A 144 -14.94 -21.99 11.64
C GLN A 144 -14.96 -23.31 12.40
N ARG A 145 -13.78 -23.91 12.61
CA ARG A 145 -13.61 -25.16 13.38
C ARG A 145 -13.49 -24.96 14.90
N HIS A 146 -13.54 -23.69 15.36
CA HIS A 146 -13.32 -23.32 16.76
C HIS A 146 -11.95 -23.78 17.32
N ASP A 147 -10.93 -23.90 16.46
CA ASP A 147 -9.57 -24.23 16.87
C ASP A 147 -8.87 -22.98 17.41
N ASN A 148 -9.17 -22.64 18.66
CA ASN A 148 -8.66 -21.44 19.31
C ASN A 148 -7.12 -21.45 19.44
N THR A 149 -6.50 -22.61 19.56
CA THR A 149 -5.04 -22.73 19.68
C THR A 149 -4.34 -22.30 18.38
N MET A 150 -4.82 -22.82 17.24
CA MET A 150 -4.28 -22.44 15.94
C MET A 150 -4.58 -20.97 15.61
N VAL A 151 -5.78 -20.48 15.92
CA VAL A 151 -6.14 -19.06 15.74
C VAL A 151 -5.17 -18.16 16.49
N GLN A 152 -4.89 -18.43 17.78
CA GLN A 152 -3.94 -17.66 18.58
C GLN A 152 -2.52 -17.70 17.99
N GLY A 153 -2.07 -18.87 17.54
CA GLY A 153 -0.75 -19.01 16.89
C GLY A 153 -0.62 -18.19 15.62
N ILE A 154 -1.62 -18.23 14.74
CA ILE A 154 -1.64 -17.47 13.49
C ILE A 154 -1.68 -15.95 13.77
N VAL A 155 -2.53 -15.52 14.72
CA VAL A 155 -2.64 -14.11 15.10
C VAL A 155 -1.33 -13.61 15.71
N LEU A 156 -0.68 -14.39 16.56
CA LEU A 156 0.64 -14.06 17.11
C LEU A 156 1.69 -13.92 15.99
N LEU A 157 1.71 -14.82 15.03
CA LEU A 157 2.61 -14.74 13.88
C LEU A 157 2.36 -13.45 13.07
N TYR A 158 1.10 -13.11 12.81
CA TYR A 158 0.73 -11.86 12.12
C TYR A 158 1.20 -10.63 12.89
N ALA A 159 1.04 -10.62 14.21
CA ALA A 159 1.51 -9.54 15.07
C ALA A 159 3.04 -9.39 15.01
N CYS A 160 3.78 -10.50 15.09
CA CYS A 160 5.24 -10.49 14.98
C CYS A 160 5.70 -9.93 13.62
N VAL A 161 5.12 -10.41 12.52
CA VAL A 161 5.43 -9.92 11.16
C VAL A 161 5.09 -8.44 11.03
N GLY A 162 3.95 -8.01 11.58
CA GLY A 162 3.56 -6.60 11.59
C GLY A 162 4.56 -5.70 12.32
N ILE A 163 5.01 -6.12 13.52
CA ILE A 163 6.02 -5.39 14.31
C ILE A 163 7.35 -5.32 13.54
N ILE A 164 7.81 -6.42 12.97
CA ILE A 164 9.02 -6.45 12.15
C ILE A 164 8.89 -5.47 10.98
N GLY A 165 7.74 -5.46 10.31
CA GLY A 165 7.47 -4.54 9.20
C GLY A 165 7.57 -3.07 9.61
N LEU A 166 7.02 -2.71 10.78
CA LEU A 166 7.11 -1.34 11.32
C LEU A 166 8.56 -0.97 11.64
N ILE A 167 9.31 -1.83 12.32
CA ILE A 167 10.72 -1.59 12.66
C ILE A 167 11.56 -1.40 11.38
N LEU A 168 11.38 -2.28 10.40
CA LEU A 168 12.06 -2.15 9.11
C LEU A 168 11.69 -0.85 8.38
N GLY A 169 10.43 -0.43 8.49
CA GLY A 169 9.96 0.84 7.95
C GLY A 169 10.65 2.04 8.57
N ASP A 170 10.77 2.05 9.91
CA ASP A 170 11.45 3.11 10.64
C ASP A 170 12.95 3.17 10.30
N VAL A 171 13.61 2.01 10.23
CA VAL A 171 15.02 1.91 9.81
C VAL A 171 15.18 2.46 8.37
N LEU A 172 14.32 2.05 7.45
CA LEU A 172 14.39 2.49 6.06
C LEU A 172 14.17 3.99 5.93
N MET A 173 13.25 4.56 6.72
CA MET A 173 12.99 5.99 6.73
C MET A 173 14.22 6.78 7.19
N VAL A 174 14.92 6.34 8.25
CA VAL A 174 16.16 6.98 8.74
C VAL A 174 17.30 6.86 7.72
N LEU A 175 17.41 5.73 7.02
CA LEU A 175 18.44 5.55 5.98
C LEU A 175 18.22 6.50 4.79
N ILE A 176 16.98 6.82 4.45
CA ILE A 176 16.64 7.72 3.34
C ILE A 176 16.75 9.18 3.75
N ASP A 177 16.32 9.52 4.97
CA ASP A 177 16.46 10.87 5.51
C ASP A 177 17.16 10.84 6.89
N PRO A 178 18.51 10.94 6.92
CA PRO A 178 19.28 10.92 8.14
C PRO A 178 19.05 12.15 9.05
N ARG A 179 18.23 13.12 8.64
CA ARG A 179 17.83 14.25 9.48
C ARG A 179 16.80 13.85 10.53
N ILE A 180 16.10 12.71 10.32
CA ILE A 180 15.12 12.16 11.26
C ILE A 180 15.90 11.48 12.40
N ASN A 181 15.81 12.05 13.60
CA ASN A 181 16.49 11.54 14.78
C ASN A 181 15.44 11.16 15.83
N PHE A 182 15.21 9.88 16.07
CA PHE A 182 14.27 9.38 17.08
C PHE A 182 14.72 9.63 18.53
N GLY A 183 15.93 10.15 18.74
CA GLY A 183 16.56 10.28 20.06
C GLY A 183 16.56 11.67 20.70
N LYS A 184 16.14 12.72 20.01
CA LYS A 184 16.01 14.05 20.67
C LYS A 184 14.58 14.25 21.16
N LYS A 185 14.36 14.01 22.47
CA LYS A 185 13.30 14.72 23.20
C LYS A 185 13.59 16.22 22.99
N GLU A 186 12.66 16.96 22.40
CA GLU A 186 12.65 18.42 22.54
C GLU A 186 12.56 18.69 24.05
N GLY A 187 13.71 19.00 24.64
CA GLY A 187 13.81 19.53 25.98
C GLY A 187 13.10 20.86 25.97
N GLY A 188 12.03 20.95 26.74
CA GLY A 188 11.24 22.16 26.91
C GLY A 188 12.11 23.38 27.25
N ARG A 189 11.79 24.47 26.62
CA ARG A 189 11.92 25.82 27.13
C ARG A 189 10.64 26.58 26.83
#